data_70420fce40fd6d8e8dc1c18eec21aedc
#
_entry.id   70420fce40fd6d8e8dc1c18eec21aedc
#
_cell.length_a   1.000
_cell.length_b   1.000
_cell.length_c   1.000
_cell.angle_alpha   90.00
_cell.angle_beta   90.00
_cell.angle_gamma   90.00
#
_symmetry.space_group_name_H-M   'P 1'
#
loop_
_entity.id
_entity.type
_entity.pdbx_description
1 polymer ?
#
loop_
_entity_poly.entity_id
_entity_poly.type
_entity_poly.pdbx_seq_one_letter_code
_entity_poly.pdbx_strand_id
1 'polypeptide(L)'
;MSGQLTVRKIESAPDFRAFFEFPWQVYKNDPNWVPPLLSMRRDLLDKEKNPDWKCMEGDYFAAWRDNRIVGTIAAYVNPLHNQSNNEHVGWFGAFEVYDDQEAAAALLETAADWVRSRGYDAIVGPQTFTTHGDYGLLVDGFIRPVLLLPYNHPYYRKFIECAGFQKREDLYSFHASRQQAGQIGMSERLQRITQSVMRRNKITVRPIDRSRLREEFTLFKDIYNEAWGDTWGHVPMTPAELDALVKSLGRFFDPDFAFFAYVGGEPAGFVMGIPDYNQILKKAAPRPGMPEIITLLRALWYWKIRRVINWIRIPLLGVKHDYRERGVDVALCGTILEAGLNSRCIEHCDCSWVGEENRKMASVAHNLGLELYKTHRLYEKRFLDSSR
;
A
#
# COMPACT_ATOMS: atom_id res chain seq x y z
N MET A 1 3.28 27.75 -16.13
CA MET A 1 4.25 27.58 -17.26
C MET A 1 3.55 27.94 -18.55
N SER A 2 4.04 28.91 -19.33
CA SER A 2 3.50 29.28 -20.64
C SER A 2 4.13 28.37 -21.71
N GLY A 3 3.35 27.63 -22.46
CA GLY A 3 3.79 26.72 -23.52
C GLY A 3 2.62 25.84 -23.95
N GLN A 4 2.64 25.33 -25.19
CA GLN A 4 1.56 24.44 -25.67
C GLN A 4 1.56 23.13 -24.90
N LEU A 5 0.45 22.82 -24.23
CA LEU A 5 0.24 21.56 -23.54
C LEU A 5 -0.26 20.49 -24.52
N THR A 6 0.36 19.32 -24.48
CA THR A 6 -0.10 18.13 -25.22
C THR A 6 -0.02 16.91 -24.32
N VAL A 7 -1.04 16.05 -24.36
CA VAL A 7 -1.00 14.73 -23.71
C VAL A 7 -0.86 13.67 -24.78
N ARG A 8 0.11 12.75 -24.60
CA ARG A 8 0.42 11.69 -25.56
C ARG A 8 0.54 10.35 -24.86
N LYS A 9 0.13 9.30 -25.55
CA LYS A 9 0.42 7.93 -25.17
C LYS A 9 1.95 7.68 -25.25
N ILE A 10 2.45 6.90 -24.33
CA ILE A 10 3.84 6.48 -24.29
C ILE A 10 4.04 5.28 -25.23
N GLU A 11 4.75 5.47 -26.32
CA GLU A 11 5.00 4.46 -27.35
C GLU A 11 6.51 4.23 -27.61
N SER A 12 7.33 5.24 -27.35
CA SER A 12 8.77 5.16 -27.60
C SER A 12 9.55 4.88 -26.31
N ALA A 13 10.73 4.26 -26.47
CA ALA A 13 11.65 4.02 -25.36
C ALA A 13 12.14 5.32 -24.68
N PRO A 14 12.42 6.42 -25.39
CA PRO A 14 12.72 7.72 -24.78
C PRO A 14 11.57 8.29 -23.96
N ASP A 15 10.32 8.21 -24.45
CA ASP A 15 9.15 8.68 -23.71
C ASP A 15 8.90 7.82 -22.46
N PHE A 16 9.06 6.49 -22.56
CA PHE A 16 8.99 5.60 -21.40
C PHE A 16 10.06 5.92 -20.36
N ARG A 17 11.27 6.24 -20.81
CA ARG A 17 12.34 6.67 -19.89
C ARG A 17 11.97 7.97 -19.19
N ALA A 18 11.42 8.95 -19.90
CA ALA A 18 10.97 10.21 -19.31
C ALA A 18 9.84 9.97 -18.30
N PHE A 19 8.85 9.13 -18.62
CA PHE A 19 7.79 8.68 -17.72
C PHE A 19 8.35 8.00 -16.46
N PHE A 20 9.28 7.08 -16.63
CA PHE A 20 9.92 6.34 -15.55
C PHE A 20 10.68 7.24 -14.59
N GLU A 21 11.47 8.21 -15.12
CA GLU A 21 12.32 9.09 -14.33
C GLU A 21 11.59 10.31 -13.73
N PHE A 22 10.35 10.58 -14.16
CA PHE A 22 9.62 11.80 -13.80
C PHE A 22 9.41 12.01 -12.29
N PRO A 23 9.10 10.99 -11.45
CA PRO A 23 8.93 11.20 -9.99
C PRO A 23 10.18 11.81 -9.33
N TRP A 24 11.39 11.44 -9.77
CA TRP A 24 12.62 12.05 -9.22
C TRP A 24 12.76 13.54 -9.53
N GLN A 25 12.06 14.03 -10.56
CA GLN A 25 12.02 15.46 -10.88
C GLN A 25 10.94 16.17 -10.04
N VAL A 26 9.76 15.58 -9.91
CA VAL A 26 8.64 16.13 -9.12
C VAL A 26 9.03 16.28 -7.65
N TYR A 27 9.63 15.25 -7.07
CA TYR A 27 9.95 15.20 -5.63
C TYR A 27 11.41 15.58 -5.32
N LYS A 28 12.12 16.24 -6.24
CA LYS A 28 13.56 16.54 -6.10
C LYS A 28 13.94 17.19 -4.77
N ASN A 29 13.10 18.09 -4.28
CA ASN A 29 13.34 18.88 -3.07
C ASN A 29 12.41 18.51 -1.92
N ASP A 30 11.64 17.43 -2.04
CA ASP A 30 10.72 17.00 -1.00
C ASP A 30 11.46 16.18 0.07
N PRO A 31 11.50 16.67 1.34
CA PRO A 31 12.18 15.97 2.41
C PRO A 31 11.49 14.68 2.85
N ASN A 32 10.22 14.49 2.50
CA ASN A 32 9.44 13.33 2.91
C ASN A 32 9.43 12.22 1.87
N TRP A 33 9.57 12.55 0.58
CA TRP A 33 9.53 11.53 -0.47
C TRP A 33 10.63 10.48 -0.33
N VAL A 34 10.29 9.22 -0.57
CA VAL A 34 11.21 8.08 -0.55
C VAL A 34 11.32 7.52 -1.96
N PRO A 35 12.48 7.67 -2.61
CA PRO A 35 12.66 7.13 -3.96
C PRO A 35 12.66 5.60 -3.93
N PRO A 36 11.91 4.93 -4.83
CA PRO A 36 11.92 3.48 -4.98
C PRO A 36 13.25 2.98 -5.58
N LEU A 37 13.56 1.69 -5.39
CA LEU A 37 14.60 1.05 -6.17
C LEU A 37 14.25 1.08 -7.66
N LEU A 38 15.24 1.40 -8.50
CA LEU A 38 15.04 1.53 -9.95
C LEU A 38 14.56 0.22 -10.59
N SER A 39 15.11 -0.92 -10.15
CA SER A 39 14.68 -2.25 -10.61
C SER A 39 13.22 -2.53 -10.23
N MET A 40 12.81 -2.28 -8.98
CA MET A 40 11.44 -2.52 -8.54
C MET A 40 10.43 -1.67 -9.32
N ARG A 41 10.73 -0.37 -9.52
CA ARG A 41 9.85 0.49 -10.33
C ARG A 41 9.81 0.05 -11.79
N ARG A 42 10.94 -0.40 -12.34
CA ARG A 42 10.98 -0.90 -13.73
C ARG A 42 10.13 -2.16 -13.87
N ASP A 43 10.29 -3.12 -12.97
CA ASP A 43 9.52 -4.36 -13.00
C ASP A 43 8.02 -4.10 -12.79
N LEU A 44 7.65 -3.15 -11.94
CA LEU A 44 6.25 -2.73 -11.74
C LEU A 44 5.61 -2.17 -13.03
N LEU A 45 6.35 -1.34 -13.77
CA LEU A 45 5.86 -0.69 -14.99
C LEU A 45 6.02 -1.56 -16.25
N ASP A 46 6.79 -2.64 -16.19
CA ASP A 46 7.03 -3.53 -17.32
C ASP A 46 5.85 -4.51 -17.48
N LYS A 47 5.08 -4.31 -18.54
CA LYS A 47 3.87 -5.12 -18.81
C LYS A 47 4.17 -6.61 -19.06
N GLU A 48 5.40 -6.97 -19.45
CA GLU A 48 5.80 -8.35 -19.67
C GLU A 48 6.26 -9.03 -18.37
N LYS A 49 6.87 -8.28 -17.46
CA LYS A 49 7.43 -8.81 -16.21
C LYS A 49 6.45 -8.79 -15.04
N ASN A 50 5.64 -7.76 -14.96
CA ASN A 50 4.64 -7.66 -13.90
C ASN A 50 3.47 -8.62 -14.19
N PRO A 51 3.26 -9.66 -13.35
CA PRO A 51 2.23 -10.67 -13.57
C PRO A 51 0.81 -10.10 -13.59
N ASP A 52 0.56 -8.97 -12.94
CA ASP A 52 -0.76 -8.34 -12.88
C ASP A 52 -1.26 -7.94 -14.28
N TRP A 53 -0.35 -7.59 -15.20
CA TRP A 53 -0.70 -7.24 -16.58
C TRP A 53 -1.22 -8.41 -17.44
N LYS A 54 -1.12 -9.65 -16.98
CA LYS A 54 -1.71 -10.79 -17.68
C LYS A 54 -3.24 -10.75 -17.74
N CYS A 55 -3.84 -10.10 -16.75
CA CYS A 55 -5.29 -9.99 -16.60
C CYS A 55 -5.79 -8.55 -16.78
N MET A 56 -4.88 -7.59 -17.04
CA MET A 56 -5.22 -6.18 -17.19
C MET A 56 -4.92 -5.69 -18.61
N GLU A 57 -5.67 -4.68 -19.03
CA GLU A 57 -5.39 -3.86 -20.20
C GLU A 57 -5.16 -2.42 -19.74
N GLY A 58 -4.19 -1.73 -20.30
CA GLY A 58 -3.94 -0.34 -19.92
C GLY A 58 -2.87 0.32 -20.75
N ASP A 59 -2.79 1.65 -20.64
CA ASP A 59 -1.82 2.48 -21.33
C ASP A 59 -1.22 3.54 -20.40
N TYR A 60 -0.02 3.97 -20.75
CA TYR A 60 0.70 5.07 -20.10
C TYR A 60 0.57 6.33 -20.94
N PHE A 61 0.36 7.47 -20.27
CA PHE A 61 0.26 8.78 -20.89
C PHE A 61 1.16 9.78 -20.18
N ALA A 62 1.68 10.75 -20.92
CA ALA A 62 2.41 11.87 -20.34
C ALA A 62 1.93 13.20 -20.94
N ALA A 63 1.91 14.22 -20.09
CA ALA A 63 1.70 15.59 -20.48
C ALA A 63 3.04 16.27 -20.74
N TRP A 64 3.09 17.06 -21.83
CA TRP A 64 4.29 17.73 -22.32
C TRP A 64 3.99 19.20 -22.54
N ARG A 65 4.93 20.07 -22.12
CA ARG A 65 5.00 21.49 -22.53
C ARG A 65 6.33 21.74 -23.20
N ASP A 66 6.27 22.24 -24.44
CA ASP A 66 7.49 22.53 -25.23
C ASP A 66 8.52 21.38 -25.18
N ASN A 67 8.07 20.15 -25.41
CA ASN A 67 8.86 18.90 -25.36
C ASN A 67 9.44 18.55 -23.98
N ARG A 68 9.01 19.21 -22.89
CA ARG A 68 9.36 18.79 -21.53
C ARG A 68 8.19 18.07 -20.88
N ILE A 69 8.47 16.95 -20.25
CA ILE A 69 7.45 16.22 -19.48
C ILE A 69 7.06 17.06 -18.26
N VAL A 70 5.74 17.22 -18.04
CA VAL A 70 5.19 17.97 -16.90
C VAL A 70 4.21 17.15 -16.05
N GLY A 71 3.85 15.95 -16.53
CA GLY A 71 3.03 15.02 -15.75
C GLY A 71 2.92 13.65 -16.42
N THR A 72 2.51 12.67 -15.64
CA THR A 72 2.31 11.27 -16.05
C THR A 72 1.02 10.71 -15.48
N ILE A 73 0.41 9.75 -16.17
CA ILE A 73 -0.73 8.95 -15.68
C ILE A 73 -0.74 7.60 -16.39
N ALA A 74 -1.22 6.56 -15.70
CA ALA A 74 -1.64 5.30 -16.30
C ALA A 74 -3.17 5.22 -16.27
N ALA A 75 -3.77 4.68 -17.32
CA ALA A 75 -5.17 4.28 -17.35
C ALA A 75 -5.25 2.78 -17.67
N TYR A 76 -6.06 2.05 -16.92
CA TYR A 76 -6.16 0.61 -17.10
C TYR A 76 -7.50 0.05 -16.61
N VAL A 77 -7.81 -1.17 -17.03
CA VAL A 77 -8.96 -1.94 -16.58
C VAL A 77 -8.49 -3.28 -16.03
N ASN A 78 -9.15 -3.74 -14.98
CA ASN A 78 -8.91 -5.03 -14.36
C ASN A 78 -10.21 -5.85 -14.35
N PRO A 79 -10.43 -6.74 -15.34
CA PRO A 79 -11.63 -7.55 -15.42
C PRO A 79 -11.85 -8.46 -14.21
N LEU A 80 -10.78 -8.95 -13.57
CA LEU A 80 -10.90 -9.78 -12.37
C LEU A 80 -11.44 -8.98 -11.19
N HIS A 81 -10.98 -7.72 -11.01
CA HIS A 81 -11.54 -6.83 -10.01
C HIS A 81 -13.03 -6.61 -10.24
N ASN A 82 -13.42 -6.27 -11.46
CA ASN A 82 -14.80 -5.99 -11.81
C ASN A 82 -15.70 -7.20 -11.58
N GLN A 83 -15.23 -8.38 -11.96
CA GLN A 83 -15.96 -9.63 -11.72
C GLN A 83 -16.11 -9.95 -10.22
N SER A 84 -15.03 -9.83 -9.45
CA SER A 84 -15.03 -10.15 -8.01
C SER A 84 -15.88 -9.19 -7.19
N ASN A 85 -15.96 -7.91 -7.60
CA ASN A 85 -16.65 -6.87 -6.85
C ASN A 85 -18.01 -6.47 -7.47
N ASN A 86 -18.43 -7.16 -8.55
CA ASN A 86 -19.63 -6.82 -9.31
C ASN A 86 -19.67 -5.35 -9.73
N GLU A 87 -18.56 -4.88 -10.29
CA GLU A 87 -18.35 -3.49 -10.72
C GLU A 87 -18.06 -3.42 -12.23
N HIS A 88 -18.17 -2.22 -12.77
CA HIS A 88 -17.87 -1.94 -14.17
C HIS A 88 -17.03 -0.67 -14.28
N VAL A 89 -15.83 -0.70 -13.70
CA VAL A 89 -14.96 0.47 -13.54
C VAL A 89 -13.60 0.24 -14.19
N GLY A 90 -12.98 1.34 -14.62
CA GLY A 90 -11.56 1.39 -14.93
C GLY A 90 -10.79 2.16 -13.86
N TRP A 91 -9.48 2.19 -13.99
CA TRP A 91 -8.58 2.72 -12.97
C TRP A 91 -7.60 3.73 -13.57
N PHE A 92 -7.16 4.68 -12.73
CA PHE A 92 -5.97 5.47 -13.00
C PHE A 92 -4.93 5.29 -11.89
N GLY A 93 -3.65 5.37 -12.29
CA GLY A 93 -2.53 5.28 -11.37
C GLY A 93 -1.26 5.91 -11.95
N ALA A 94 -0.12 5.73 -11.29
CA ALA A 94 1.14 6.35 -11.68
C ALA A 94 0.97 7.85 -12.02
N PHE A 95 0.06 8.52 -11.29
CA PHE A 95 -0.30 9.93 -11.48
C PHE A 95 0.71 10.81 -10.77
N GLU A 96 1.53 11.48 -11.55
CA GLU A 96 2.53 12.44 -11.08
C GLU A 96 2.44 13.70 -11.91
N VAL A 97 2.50 14.86 -11.28
CA VAL A 97 2.41 16.14 -11.98
C VAL A 97 3.08 17.24 -11.17
N TYR A 98 3.69 18.20 -11.83
CA TYR A 98 4.10 19.44 -11.17
C TYR A 98 2.87 20.21 -10.67
N ASP A 99 3.05 21.28 -9.89
CA ASP A 99 1.96 22.19 -9.51
C ASP A 99 1.45 22.97 -10.75
N ASP A 100 0.76 22.19 -11.61
CA ASP A 100 0.20 22.62 -12.90
C ASP A 100 -1.18 22.01 -13.07
N GLN A 101 -2.21 22.79 -12.70
CA GLN A 101 -3.60 22.34 -12.72
C GLN A 101 -4.10 22.01 -14.14
N GLU A 102 -3.61 22.71 -15.17
CA GLU A 102 -3.99 22.44 -16.56
C GLU A 102 -3.46 21.08 -17.02
N ALA A 103 -2.19 20.79 -16.73
CA ALA A 103 -1.59 19.49 -17.02
C ALA A 103 -2.28 18.35 -16.26
N ALA A 104 -2.59 18.55 -14.97
CA ALA A 104 -3.32 17.59 -14.18
C ALA A 104 -4.71 17.29 -14.73
N ALA A 105 -5.48 18.33 -15.09
CA ALA A 105 -6.82 18.19 -15.67
C ALA A 105 -6.77 17.43 -17.00
N ALA A 106 -5.82 17.77 -17.88
CA ALA A 106 -5.66 17.10 -19.17
C ALA A 106 -5.29 15.62 -19.02
N LEU A 107 -4.42 15.26 -18.07
CA LEU A 107 -4.06 13.88 -17.78
C LEU A 107 -5.25 13.08 -17.24
N LEU A 108 -5.97 13.63 -16.25
CA LEU A 108 -7.13 12.97 -15.64
C LEU A 108 -8.26 12.77 -16.65
N GLU A 109 -8.51 13.75 -17.53
CA GLU A 109 -9.51 13.61 -18.59
C GLU A 109 -9.07 12.59 -19.65
N THR A 110 -7.79 12.58 -20.03
CA THR A 110 -7.26 11.55 -20.96
C THR A 110 -7.46 10.13 -20.39
N ALA A 111 -7.20 9.94 -19.11
CA ALA A 111 -7.42 8.65 -18.45
C ALA A 111 -8.91 8.30 -18.39
N ALA A 112 -9.78 9.28 -18.09
CA ALA A 112 -11.23 9.10 -18.05
C ALA A 112 -11.79 8.74 -19.44
N ASP A 113 -11.35 9.43 -20.51
CA ASP A 113 -11.75 9.15 -21.89
C ASP A 113 -11.27 7.78 -22.36
N TRP A 114 -10.05 7.38 -21.97
CA TRP A 114 -9.52 6.04 -22.27
C TRP A 114 -10.39 4.95 -21.67
N VAL A 115 -10.84 5.10 -20.43
CA VAL A 115 -11.73 4.16 -19.72
C VAL A 115 -13.13 4.20 -20.33
N ARG A 116 -13.70 5.40 -20.55
CA ARG A 116 -15.04 5.61 -21.15
C ARG A 116 -15.13 5.00 -22.54
N SER A 117 -14.10 5.17 -23.38
CA SER A 117 -14.07 4.61 -24.75
C SER A 117 -14.12 3.10 -24.80
N ARG A 118 -13.85 2.42 -23.69
CA ARG A 118 -13.96 0.96 -23.53
C ARG A 118 -15.28 0.51 -22.93
N GLY A 119 -16.22 1.45 -22.74
CA GLY A 119 -17.58 1.17 -22.29
C GLY A 119 -17.76 1.11 -20.78
N TYR A 120 -16.76 1.40 -19.97
CA TYR A 120 -16.88 1.36 -18.52
C TYR A 120 -17.64 2.59 -17.98
N ASP A 121 -18.29 2.43 -16.80
CA ASP A 121 -19.23 3.40 -16.24
C ASP A 121 -18.55 4.47 -15.38
N ALA A 122 -17.36 4.19 -14.89
CA ALA A 122 -16.60 5.08 -14.02
C ALA A 122 -15.09 4.81 -14.11
N ILE A 123 -14.32 5.81 -13.65
CA ILE A 123 -12.89 5.67 -13.38
C ILE A 123 -12.61 5.90 -11.91
N VAL A 124 -11.79 5.04 -11.31
CA VAL A 124 -11.42 5.05 -9.88
C VAL A 124 -9.90 5.22 -9.74
N GLY A 125 -9.45 5.79 -8.63
CA GLY A 125 -8.03 5.90 -8.31
C GLY A 125 -7.69 7.00 -7.31
N PRO A 126 -6.40 7.28 -7.13
CA PRO A 126 -5.27 6.61 -7.79
C PRO A 126 -4.98 5.21 -7.23
N GLN A 127 -4.60 4.30 -8.11
CA GLN A 127 -4.08 2.98 -7.75
C GLN A 127 -3.02 2.60 -8.79
N THR A 128 -1.88 2.08 -8.36
CA THR A 128 -0.86 1.61 -9.29
C THR A 128 -0.93 0.10 -9.39
N PHE A 129 -1.81 -0.35 -10.28
CA PHE A 129 -2.11 -1.69 -10.79
C PHE A 129 -2.82 -2.63 -9.80
N THR A 130 -2.43 -2.68 -8.53
CA THR A 130 -3.08 -3.55 -7.54
C THR A 130 -3.28 -2.87 -6.20
N THR A 131 -4.15 -3.44 -5.35
CA THR A 131 -4.35 -2.99 -3.96
C THR A 131 -3.12 -3.21 -3.07
N HIS A 132 -2.12 -3.95 -3.54
CA HIS A 132 -0.86 -4.19 -2.84
C HIS A 132 0.25 -3.20 -3.25
N GLY A 133 0.00 -2.39 -4.28
CA GLY A 133 0.88 -1.30 -4.72
C GLY A 133 0.52 0.05 -4.10
N ASP A 134 0.77 1.11 -4.86
CA ASP A 134 0.33 2.46 -4.47
C ASP A 134 -1.20 2.54 -4.58
N TYR A 135 -1.89 2.66 -3.46
CA TYR A 135 -3.34 2.62 -3.36
C TYR A 135 -3.87 3.80 -2.55
N GLY A 136 -4.63 4.66 -3.20
CA GLY A 136 -5.16 5.89 -2.63
C GLY A 136 -4.20 7.08 -2.67
N LEU A 137 -4.77 8.27 -2.61
CA LEU A 137 -4.09 9.56 -2.53
C LEU A 137 -3.91 9.95 -1.06
N LEU A 138 -2.71 10.33 -0.65
CA LEU A 138 -2.48 10.93 0.67
C LEU A 138 -3.19 12.28 0.75
N VAL A 139 -4.16 12.43 1.65
CA VAL A 139 -4.96 13.65 1.84
C VAL A 139 -4.73 14.31 3.18
N ASP A 140 -4.15 13.59 4.15
CA ASP A 140 -3.77 14.09 5.45
C ASP A 140 -2.55 13.32 6.00
N GLY A 141 -1.73 13.96 6.85
CA GLY A 141 -0.53 13.36 7.42
C GLY A 141 0.67 13.34 6.46
N PHE A 142 1.00 14.46 5.83
CA PHE A 142 2.08 14.62 4.84
C PHE A 142 3.48 14.54 5.45
N ILE A 143 3.78 13.42 6.07
CA ILE A 143 5.12 13.04 6.55
C ILE A 143 5.64 11.84 5.76
N ARG A 144 6.93 11.52 5.94
CA ARG A 144 7.56 10.38 5.27
C ARG A 144 6.66 9.13 5.28
N PRO A 145 6.41 8.50 4.12
CA PRO A 145 5.64 7.26 4.07
C PRO A 145 6.42 6.10 4.69
N VAL A 146 5.75 5.21 5.39
CA VAL A 146 6.29 3.89 5.72
C VAL A 146 6.21 2.98 4.50
N LEU A 147 6.90 1.85 4.55
CA LEU A 147 6.96 0.89 3.44
C LEU A 147 5.56 0.53 2.92
N LEU A 148 5.39 0.49 1.61
CA LEU A 148 4.13 0.20 0.90
C LEU A 148 2.99 1.20 1.17
N LEU A 149 3.29 2.43 1.61
CA LEU A 149 2.33 3.53 1.60
C LEU A 149 2.70 4.53 0.50
N PRO A 150 1.75 4.96 -0.33
CA PRO A 150 1.99 6.00 -1.32
C PRO A 150 2.24 7.36 -0.66
N TYR A 151 2.89 8.21 -1.43
CA TYR A 151 3.16 9.60 -1.06
C TYR A 151 2.96 10.49 -2.27
N ASN A 152 2.36 11.65 -2.05
CA ASN A 152 2.14 12.65 -3.08
C ASN A 152 2.18 14.06 -2.47
N HIS A 153 2.30 15.07 -3.32
CA HIS A 153 2.18 16.46 -2.90
C HIS A 153 0.74 16.82 -2.47
N PRO A 154 0.56 17.74 -1.50
CA PRO A 154 -0.77 18.15 -1.02
C PRO A 154 -1.69 18.71 -2.10
N TYR A 155 -1.15 19.37 -3.13
CA TYR A 155 -1.93 19.98 -4.19
C TYR A 155 -2.64 18.98 -5.12
N TYR A 156 -2.23 17.69 -5.14
CA TYR A 156 -2.88 16.66 -5.96
C TYR A 156 -4.36 16.48 -5.60
N ARG A 157 -4.70 16.58 -4.32
CA ARG A 157 -6.09 16.53 -3.86
C ARG A 157 -6.96 17.54 -4.60
N LYS A 158 -6.52 18.81 -4.60
CA LYS A 158 -7.23 19.90 -5.30
C LYS A 158 -7.40 19.59 -6.79
N PHE A 159 -6.38 19.09 -7.46
CA PHE A 159 -6.43 18.80 -8.89
C PHE A 159 -7.43 17.70 -9.23
N ILE A 160 -7.45 16.62 -8.46
CA ILE A 160 -8.38 15.50 -8.66
C ILE A 160 -9.82 15.96 -8.40
N GLU A 161 -10.05 16.71 -7.31
CA GLU A 161 -11.39 17.24 -6.98
C GLU A 161 -11.87 18.26 -8.03
N CYS A 162 -11.00 19.16 -8.54
CA CYS A 162 -11.31 20.09 -9.62
C CYS A 162 -11.60 19.41 -10.97
N ALA A 163 -11.06 18.20 -11.21
CA ALA A 163 -11.36 17.40 -12.39
C ALA A 163 -12.69 16.63 -12.29
N GLY A 164 -13.48 16.86 -11.23
CA GLY A 164 -14.81 16.30 -11.04
C GLY A 164 -14.84 14.93 -10.37
N PHE A 165 -13.72 14.47 -9.80
CA PHE A 165 -13.69 13.27 -9.01
C PHE A 165 -14.25 13.52 -7.61
N GLN A 166 -14.98 12.55 -7.08
CA GLN A 166 -15.56 12.57 -5.75
C GLN A 166 -14.90 11.51 -4.87
N LYS A 167 -14.93 11.74 -3.56
CA LYS A 167 -14.48 10.73 -2.59
C LYS A 167 -15.27 9.44 -2.78
N ARG A 168 -14.54 8.33 -2.86
CA ARG A 168 -15.11 6.98 -2.83
C ARG A 168 -14.93 6.34 -1.46
N GLU A 169 -13.69 6.28 -0.95
CA GLU A 169 -13.37 5.65 0.32
C GLU A 169 -12.16 6.31 0.98
N ASP A 170 -12.14 6.40 2.30
CA ASP A 170 -10.97 6.76 3.09
C ASP A 170 -10.31 5.52 3.72
N LEU A 171 -8.98 5.54 3.71
CA LEU A 171 -8.11 4.50 4.26
C LEU A 171 -7.26 5.11 5.37
N TYR A 172 -7.43 4.61 6.57
CA TYR A 172 -6.81 5.16 7.77
C TYR A 172 -5.52 4.43 8.14
N SER A 173 -4.53 5.19 8.58
CA SER A 173 -3.30 4.68 9.17
C SER A 173 -3.22 5.14 10.62
N PHE A 174 -3.07 4.18 11.52
CA PHE A 174 -2.93 4.44 12.96
C PHE A 174 -1.48 4.26 13.39
N HIS A 175 -1.05 5.11 14.31
CA HIS A 175 0.31 5.14 14.82
C HIS A 175 0.34 4.87 16.31
N ALA A 176 1.31 4.11 16.76
CA ALA A 176 1.70 4.00 18.16
C ALA A 176 3.20 4.25 18.30
N SER A 177 3.61 4.94 19.35
CA SER A 177 5.01 5.05 19.74
C SER A 177 5.25 4.37 21.10
N ARG A 178 6.47 3.89 21.29
CA ARG A 178 6.89 3.31 22.59
C ARG A 178 6.76 4.33 23.72
N GLN A 179 7.07 5.61 23.45
CA GLN A 179 6.96 6.68 24.43
C GLN A 179 5.51 6.86 24.89
N GLN A 180 4.56 6.95 23.95
CA GLN A 180 3.12 7.05 24.25
C GLN A 180 2.64 5.80 24.99
N ALA A 181 3.02 4.62 24.54
CA ALA A 181 2.67 3.36 25.18
C ALA A 181 3.10 3.29 26.65
N GLY A 182 4.31 3.80 26.96
CA GLY A 182 4.80 3.89 28.33
C GLY A 182 4.02 4.88 29.19
N GLN A 183 3.64 6.04 28.64
CA GLN A 183 2.90 7.08 29.36
C GLN A 183 1.48 6.64 29.78
N ILE A 184 0.79 5.87 28.96
CA ILE A 184 -0.58 5.43 29.22
C ILE A 184 -0.69 4.03 29.84
N GLY A 185 0.44 3.43 30.25
CA GLY A 185 0.47 2.06 30.80
C GLY A 185 -0.05 1.02 29.81
N MET A 186 0.09 1.26 28.50
CA MET A 186 -0.44 0.42 27.43
C MET A 186 0.05 -1.02 27.55
N SER A 187 1.33 -1.24 27.90
CA SER A 187 1.92 -2.56 27.98
C SER A 187 1.17 -3.46 28.98
N GLU A 188 0.94 -3.02 30.21
CA GLU A 188 0.24 -3.82 31.23
C GLU A 188 -1.25 -4.01 30.90
N ARG A 189 -1.90 -2.95 30.39
CA ARG A 189 -3.31 -3.03 29.98
C ARG A 189 -3.47 -4.00 28.82
N LEU A 190 -2.61 -3.89 27.81
CA LEU A 190 -2.60 -4.72 26.61
C LEU A 190 -2.40 -6.20 27.00
N GLN A 191 -1.41 -6.52 27.81
CA GLN A 191 -1.16 -7.87 28.30
C GLN A 191 -2.36 -8.44 29.02
N ARG A 192 -2.98 -7.71 29.95
CA ARG A 192 -4.16 -8.17 30.67
C ARG A 192 -5.33 -8.50 29.76
N ILE A 193 -5.63 -7.62 28.81
CA ILE A 193 -6.72 -7.81 27.83
C ILE A 193 -6.42 -9.02 26.95
N THR A 194 -5.24 -9.05 26.33
CA THR A 194 -4.81 -10.13 25.42
C THR A 194 -4.86 -11.49 26.11
N GLN A 195 -4.26 -11.63 27.30
CA GLN A 195 -4.25 -12.88 28.06
C GLN A 195 -5.64 -13.30 28.51
N SER A 196 -6.52 -12.36 28.88
CA SER A 196 -7.90 -12.64 29.24
C SER A 196 -8.69 -13.20 28.06
N VAL A 197 -8.59 -12.56 26.90
CA VAL A 197 -9.24 -12.99 25.65
C VAL A 197 -8.72 -14.36 25.22
N MET A 198 -7.41 -14.56 25.23
CA MET A 198 -6.80 -15.83 24.85
C MET A 198 -7.26 -16.99 25.74
N ARG A 199 -7.27 -16.79 27.06
CA ARG A 199 -7.72 -17.82 28.00
C ARG A 199 -9.20 -18.15 27.84
N ARG A 200 -10.07 -17.10 27.76
CA ARG A 200 -11.52 -17.26 27.64
C ARG A 200 -11.93 -18.02 26.39
N ASN A 201 -11.28 -17.74 25.26
CA ASN A 201 -11.64 -18.25 23.95
C ASN A 201 -10.75 -19.40 23.46
N LYS A 202 -9.88 -19.96 24.33
CA LYS A 202 -8.93 -21.02 24.00
C LYS A 202 -8.07 -20.70 22.79
N ILE A 203 -7.61 -19.44 22.71
CA ILE A 203 -6.74 -18.95 21.65
C ILE A 203 -5.29 -19.18 22.06
N THR A 204 -4.49 -19.71 21.15
CA THR A 204 -3.03 -19.76 21.26
C THR A 204 -2.42 -18.99 20.11
N VAL A 205 -1.34 -18.25 20.38
CA VAL A 205 -0.60 -17.51 19.35
C VAL A 205 0.84 -17.99 19.38
N ARG A 206 1.40 -18.28 18.22
CA ARG A 206 2.80 -18.64 18.08
C ARG A 206 3.49 -17.82 17.01
N PRO A 207 4.79 -17.54 17.14
CA PRO A 207 5.55 -16.95 16.04
C PRO A 207 5.65 -17.93 14.87
N ILE A 208 5.99 -17.38 13.70
CA ILE A 208 6.29 -18.17 12.51
C ILE A 208 7.59 -18.97 12.72
N ASP A 209 7.62 -20.22 12.27
CA ASP A 209 8.80 -21.09 12.40
C ASP A 209 9.75 -20.87 11.21
N ARG A 210 10.92 -20.29 11.48
CA ARG A 210 11.98 -20.04 10.47
C ARG A 210 12.49 -21.31 9.79
N SER A 211 12.43 -22.45 10.47
CA SER A 211 12.92 -23.72 9.94
C SER A 211 11.93 -24.37 8.96
N ARG A 212 10.66 -23.97 8.99
CA ARG A 212 9.54 -24.54 8.22
C ARG A 212 8.83 -23.52 7.33
N LEU A 213 9.54 -22.52 6.85
CA LEU A 213 8.95 -21.39 6.10
C LEU A 213 8.04 -21.82 4.96
N ARG A 214 8.33 -22.93 4.27
CA ARG A 214 7.46 -23.40 3.16
C ARG A 214 6.07 -23.81 3.67
N GLU A 215 6.01 -24.51 4.79
CA GLU A 215 4.74 -24.91 5.41
C GLU A 215 4.00 -23.71 5.99
N GLU A 216 4.73 -22.82 6.65
CA GLU A 216 4.19 -21.59 7.21
C GLU A 216 3.58 -20.69 6.13
N PHE A 217 4.21 -20.58 4.97
CA PHE A 217 3.65 -19.84 3.85
C PHE A 217 2.44 -20.53 3.19
N THR A 218 2.37 -21.86 3.21
CA THR A 218 1.15 -22.57 2.79
C THR A 218 0.00 -22.23 3.74
N LEU A 219 0.24 -22.32 5.04
CA LEU A 219 -0.74 -21.93 6.06
C LEU A 219 -1.18 -20.47 5.93
N PHE A 220 -0.23 -19.55 5.65
CA PHE A 220 -0.53 -18.16 5.39
C PHE A 220 -1.51 -17.99 4.21
N LYS A 221 -1.26 -18.68 3.08
CA LYS A 221 -2.12 -18.61 1.89
C LYS A 221 -3.54 -19.09 2.18
N ASP A 222 -3.68 -20.19 2.91
CA ASP A 222 -4.97 -20.76 3.28
C ASP A 222 -5.79 -19.77 4.12
N ILE A 223 -5.15 -19.18 5.15
CA ILE A 223 -5.82 -18.18 6.00
C ILE A 223 -6.10 -16.89 5.21
N TYR A 224 -5.16 -16.44 4.36
CA TYR A 224 -5.31 -15.22 3.58
C TYR A 224 -6.54 -15.29 2.67
N ASN A 225 -6.65 -16.34 1.85
CA ASN A 225 -7.77 -16.49 0.90
C ASN A 225 -9.14 -16.54 1.61
N GLU A 226 -9.20 -17.18 2.79
CA GLU A 226 -10.44 -17.27 3.57
C GLU A 226 -10.76 -15.95 4.29
N ALA A 227 -9.73 -15.26 4.81
CA ALA A 227 -9.93 -14.05 5.61
C ALA A 227 -10.40 -12.84 4.78
N TRP A 228 -10.01 -12.73 3.52
CA TRP A 228 -10.32 -11.58 2.65
C TRP A 228 -11.40 -11.84 1.63
N GLY A 229 -11.94 -13.06 1.52
CA GLY A 229 -12.92 -13.44 0.50
C GLY A 229 -14.15 -12.53 0.39
N ASP A 230 -14.57 -11.91 1.50
CA ASP A 230 -15.72 -11.01 1.58
C ASP A 230 -15.34 -9.51 1.64
N THR A 231 -14.06 -9.17 1.51
CA THR A 231 -13.60 -7.77 1.63
C THR A 231 -13.73 -7.08 0.28
N TRP A 232 -14.42 -5.94 0.23
CA TRP A 232 -14.51 -5.14 -0.99
C TRP A 232 -13.10 -4.75 -1.49
N GLY A 233 -12.93 -4.74 -2.80
CA GLY A 233 -11.63 -4.46 -3.44
C GLY A 233 -10.67 -5.67 -3.41
N HIS A 234 -11.00 -6.73 -2.68
CA HIS A 234 -10.21 -7.95 -2.72
C HIS A 234 -10.42 -8.69 -4.04
N VAL A 235 -9.32 -9.01 -4.69
CA VAL A 235 -9.29 -9.94 -5.82
C VAL A 235 -8.58 -11.19 -5.30
N PRO A 236 -9.21 -12.38 -5.37
CA PRO A 236 -8.56 -13.61 -4.95
C PRO A 236 -7.26 -13.81 -5.71
N MET A 237 -6.16 -13.95 -4.99
CA MET A 237 -4.87 -14.18 -5.61
C MET A 237 -4.81 -15.57 -6.20
N THR A 238 -4.32 -15.67 -7.40
CA THR A 238 -3.94 -16.95 -8.00
C THR A 238 -2.78 -17.58 -7.21
N PRO A 239 -2.59 -18.89 -7.26
CA PRO A 239 -1.42 -19.54 -6.61
C PRO A 239 -0.09 -18.91 -7.04
N ALA A 240 0.05 -18.49 -8.29
CA ALA A 240 1.26 -17.84 -8.81
C ALA A 240 1.49 -16.44 -8.22
N GLU A 241 0.44 -15.65 -8.05
CA GLU A 241 0.51 -14.34 -7.40
C GLU A 241 0.82 -14.45 -5.91
N LEU A 242 0.22 -15.42 -5.21
CA LEU A 242 0.57 -15.72 -3.82
C LEU A 242 2.01 -16.19 -3.68
N ASP A 243 2.53 -16.99 -4.61
CA ASP A 243 3.93 -17.38 -4.62
C ASP A 243 4.86 -16.19 -4.86
N ALA A 244 4.47 -15.27 -5.75
CA ALA A 244 5.22 -14.03 -5.98
C ALA A 244 5.18 -13.11 -4.76
N LEU A 245 4.04 -12.96 -4.09
CA LEU A 245 3.89 -12.20 -2.85
C LEU A 245 4.77 -12.79 -1.73
N VAL A 246 4.70 -14.11 -1.52
CA VAL A 246 5.52 -14.82 -0.53
C VAL A 246 7.01 -14.65 -0.81
N LYS A 247 7.42 -14.76 -2.08
CA LYS A 247 8.82 -14.55 -2.50
C LYS A 247 9.27 -13.09 -2.29
N SER A 248 8.38 -12.16 -2.51
CA SER A 248 8.61 -10.72 -2.28
C SER A 248 8.71 -10.41 -0.79
N LEU A 249 7.69 -10.78 -0.02
CA LEU A 249 7.64 -10.57 1.43
C LEU A 249 8.76 -11.32 2.16
N GLY A 250 9.08 -12.53 1.72
CA GLY A 250 10.13 -13.36 2.33
C GLY A 250 11.52 -12.72 2.34
N ARG A 251 11.76 -11.72 1.48
CA ARG A 251 13.00 -10.94 1.48
C ARG A 251 13.02 -9.83 2.53
N PHE A 252 11.85 -9.32 2.90
CA PHE A 252 11.66 -8.16 3.78
C PHE A 252 11.02 -8.53 5.12
N PHE A 253 10.60 -9.77 5.25
CA PHE A 253 9.92 -10.33 6.39
C PHE A 253 10.88 -10.49 7.58
N ASP A 254 10.40 -10.13 8.77
CA ASP A 254 11.05 -10.42 10.03
C ASP A 254 10.18 -11.38 10.84
N PRO A 255 10.63 -12.64 11.03
CA PRO A 255 9.86 -13.65 11.76
C PRO A 255 9.53 -13.29 13.21
N ASP A 256 10.26 -12.36 13.81
CA ASP A 256 9.98 -11.88 15.16
C ASP A 256 8.69 -11.04 15.23
N PHE A 257 8.16 -10.63 14.05
CA PHE A 257 6.92 -9.85 13.91
C PHE A 257 5.87 -10.55 13.06
N ALA A 258 5.86 -11.87 13.01
CA ALA A 258 4.83 -12.63 12.31
C ALA A 258 4.31 -13.77 13.18
N PHE A 259 2.99 -13.83 13.34
CA PHE A 259 2.33 -14.73 14.26
C PHE A 259 1.11 -15.39 13.64
N PHE A 260 0.89 -16.65 13.99
CA PHE A 260 -0.36 -17.36 13.73
C PHE A 260 -1.14 -17.56 15.00
N ALA A 261 -2.46 -17.38 14.93
CA ALA A 261 -3.39 -17.68 15.98
C ALA A 261 -4.17 -18.97 15.70
N TYR A 262 -4.40 -19.73 16.74
CA TYR A 262 -5.14 -20.99 16.72
C TYR A 262 -6.27 -20.92 17.75
N VAL A 263 -7.42 -21.52 17.44
CA VAL A 263 -8.54 -21.69 18.35
C VAL A 263 -8.80 -23.19 18.52
N GLY A 264 -8.60 -23.72 19.73
CA GLY A 264 -8.77 -25.15 19.97
C GLY A 264 -7.81 -26.06 19.18
N GLY A 265 -6.68 -25.51 18.70
CA GLY A 265 -5.70 -26.22 17.87
C GLY A 265 -5.84 -25.98 16.37
N GLU A 266 -6.96 -25.41 15.91
CA GLU A 266 -7.21 -25.11 14.48
C GLU A 266 -6.72 -23.72 14.09
N PRO A 267 -6.06 -23.55 12.92
CA PRO A 267 -5.59 -22.26 12.43
C PRO A 267 -6.74 -21.29 12.21
N ALA A 268 -6.69 -20.14 12.89
CA ALA A 268 -7.79 -19.17 12.91
C ALA A 268 -7.43 -17.80 12.33
N GLY A 269 -6.15 -17.43 12.31
CA GLY A 269 -5.74 -16.12 11.81
C GLY A 269 -4.23 -15.93 11.83
N PHE A 270 -3.79 -14.82 11.26
CA PHE A 270 -2.40 -14.41 11.29
C PHE A 270 -2.26 -12.89 11.37
N VAL A 271 -1.09 -12.44 11.83
CA VAL A 271 -0.65 -11.04 11.73
C VAL A 271 0.79 -11.00 11.29
N MET A 272 1.12 -10.01 10.45
CA MET A 272 2.49 -9.80 9.97
C MET A 272 2.88 -8.34 10.09
N GLY A 273 4.03 -8.10 10.70
CA GLY A 273 4.72 -6.81 10.72
C GLY A 273 5.94 -6.81 9.80
N ILE A 274 6.16 -5.72 9.11
CA ILE A 274 7.29 -5.53 8.20
C ILE A 274 8.10 -4.33 8.68
N PRO A 275 9.42 -4.49 8.90
CA PRO A 275 10.29 -3.35 9.19
C PRO A 275 10.22 -2.28 8.09
N ASP A 276 10.20 -1.02 8.47
CA ASP A 276 10.07 0.08 7.51
C ASP A 276 11.37 0.32 6.73
N TYR A 277 11.57 -0.42 5.65
CA TYR A 277 12.71 -0.28 4.75
C TYR A 277 12.75 1.06 4.01
N ASN A 278 11.68 1.84 4.02
CA ASN A 278 11.70 3.21 3.50
C ASN A 278 12.69 4.10 4.26
N GLN A 279 12.97 3.82 5.53
CA GLN A 279 14.02 4.51 6.30
C GLN A 279 15.41 4.26 5.69
N ILE A 280 15.65 3.04 5.19
CA ILE A 280 16.89 2.69 4.50
C ILE A 280 16.92 3.34 3.11
N LEU A 281 15.85 3.19 2.32
CA LEU A 281 15.78 3.72 0.96
C LEU A 281 15.93 5.24 0.95
N LYS A 282 15.34 5.96 1.90
CA LYS A 282 15.53 7.40 2.07
C LYS A 282 17.01 7.78 2.24
N LYS A 283 17.78 7.00 3.01
CA LYS A 283 19.22 7.21 3.24
C LYS A 283 20.07 6.74 2.06
N ALA A 284 19.69 5.64 1.42
CA ALA A 284 20.39 5.09 0.26
C ALA A 284 20.20 5.97 -0.99
N ALA A 285 19.04 6.66 -1.09
CA ALA A 285 18.70 7.63 -2.12
C ALA A 285 18.91 7.11 -3.55
N PRO A 286 18.17 6.03 -3.97
CA PRO A 286 18.19 5.55 -5.34
C PRO A 286 17.81 6.65 -6.32
N ARG A 287 18.50 6.73 -7.45
CA ARG A 287 18.22 7.76 -8.46
C ARG A 287 18.67 7.34 -9.86
N PRO A 288 17.99 7.79 -10.93
CA PRO A 288 18.43 7.62 -12.29
C PRO A 288 19.89 8.10 -12.49
N GLY A 289 20.63 7.38 -13.31
CA GLY A 289 22.06 7.66 -13.57
C GLY A 289 23.04 7.12 -12.52
N MET A 290 22.58 6.65 -11.36
CA MET A 290 23.42 5.98 -10.38
C MET A 290 23.32 4.45 -10.54
N PRO A 291 24.43 3.71 -10.66
CA PRO A 291 24.39 2.25 -10.67
C PRO A 291 23.70 1.71 -9.41
N GLU A 292 22.73 0.82 -9.60
CA GLU A 292 21.89 0.32 -8.49
C GLU A 292 22.70 -0.44 -7.43
N ILE A 293 23.82 -1.06 -7.83
CA ILE A 293 24.73 -1.71 -6.90
C ILE A 293 25.23 -0.76 -5.80
N ILE A 294 25.47 0.52 -6.12
CA ILE A 294 25.88 1.54 -5.15
C ILE A 294 24.75 1.78 -4.15
N THR A 295 23.50 1.86 -4.65
CA THR A 295 22.32 1.98 -3.78
C THR A 295 22.18 0.79 -2.85
N LEU A 296 22.36 -0.44 -3.37
CA LEU A 296 22.26 -1.67 -2.58
C LEU A 296 23.35 -1.76 -1.51
N LEU A 297 24.59 -1.37 -1.82
CA LEU A 297 25.67 -1.32 -0.84
C LEU A 297 25.40 -0.28 0.26
N ARG A 298 24.88 0.91 -0.10
CA ARG A 298 24.46 1.92 0.87
C ARG A 298 23.29 1.42 1.72
N ALA A 299 22.30 0.76 1.09
CA ALA A 299 21.16 0.17 1.80
C ALA A 299 21.62 -0.88 2.81
N LEU A 300 22.52 -1.77 2.41
CA LEU A 300 23.12 -2.79 3.30
C LEU A 300 23.86 -2.16 4.48
N TRP A 301 24.63 -1.09 4.24
CA TRP A 301 25.31 -0.32 5.28
C TRP A 301 24.31 0.24 6.30
N TYR A 302 23.27 0.94 5.84
CA TYR A 302 22.25 1.51 6.73
C TYR A 302 21.44 0.44 7.46
N TRP A 303 21.22 -0.72 6.83
CA TRP A 303 20.49 -1.82 7.44
C TRP A 303 21.30 -2.55 8.52
N LYS A 304 22.50 -3.06 8.16
CA LYS A 304 23.27 -3.97 9.03
C LYS A 304 24.21 -3.26 9.99
N ILE A 305 24.81 -2.14 9.55
CA ILE A 305 25.82 -1.43 10.35
C ILE A 305 25.18 -0.28 11.13
N ARG A 306 24.46 0.60 10.46
CA ARG A 306 23.83 1.77 11.11
C ARG A 306 22.52 1.44 11.81
N ARG A 307 21.86 0.35 11.44
CA ARG A 307 20.61 -0.15 12.03
C ARG A 307 19.55 0.96 12.18
N VAL A 308 19.27 1.66 11.08
CA VAL A 308 18.44 2.87 11.10
C VAL A 308 16.94 2.60 11.24
N ILE A 309 16.50 1.34 11.14
CA ILE A 309 15.09 0.98 11.21
C ILE A 309 14.64 1.04 12.67
N ASN A 310 13.68 1.92 12.94
CA ASN A 310 12.97 2.01 14.23
C ASN A 310 11.45 2.06 14.08
N TRP A 311 10.94 1.85 12.85
CA TRP A 311 9.51 1.70 12.55
C TRP A 311 9.20 0.29 12.06
N ILE A 312 8.03 -0.21 12.46
CA ILE A 312 7.40 -1.40 11.90
C ILE A 312 6.04 -1.03 11.34
N ARG A 313 5.68 -1.60 10.19
CA ARG A 313 4.32 -1.53 9.64
C ARG A 313 3.63 -2.88 9.81
N ILE A 314 2.36 -2.87 10.22
CA ILE A 314 1.47 -4.04 10.26
C ILE A 314 0.50 -3.93 9.08
N PRO A 315 0.87 -4.42 7.88
CA PRO A 315 0.04 -4.32 6.68
C PRO A 315 -1.03 -5.39 6.60
N LEU A 316 -0.84 -6.50 7.32
CA LEU A 316 -1.68 -7.69 7.17
C LEU A 316 -2.08 -8.23 8.55
N LEU A 317 -3.38 -8.29 8.78
CA LEU A 317 -4.02 -9.00 9.87
C LEU A 317 -5.25 -9.69 9.30
N GLY A 318 -5.28 -11.01 9.32
CA GLY A 318 -6.37 -11.82 8.80
C GLY A 318 -6.94 -12.77 9.84
N VAL A 319 -8.26 -12.86 9.89
CA VAL A 319 -9.00 -13.82 10.72
C VAL A 319 -10.01 -14.53 9.83
N LYS A 320 -9.94 -15.86 9.81
CA LYS A 320 -10.89 -16.69 9.08
C LYS A 320 -12.33 -16.42 9.52
N HIS A 321 -13.27 -16.52 8.60
CA HIS A 321 -14.66 -16.15 8.81
C HIS A 321 -15.27 -16.80 10.07
N ASP A 322 -15.09 -18.11 10.26
CA ASP A 322 -15.65 -18.88 11.37
C ASP A 322 -15.10 -18.52 12.75
N TYR A 323 -13.98 -17.78 12.79
CA TYR A 323 -13.32 -17.34 14.03
C TYR A 323 -13.43 -15.83 14.27
N ARG A 324 -14.12 -15.10 13.38
CA ARG A 324 -14.46 -13.69 13.63
C ARG A 324 -15.29 -13.57 14.91
N GLU A 325 -15.16 -12.44 15.61
CA GLU A 325 -15.87 -12.16 16.88
C GLU A 325 -15.48 -13.03 18.08
N ARG A 326 -14.52 -13.93 17.93
CA ARG A 326 -13.97 -14.70 19.04
C ARG A 326 -12.75 -14.05 19.70
N GLY A 327 -12.35 -12.84 19.27
CA GLY A 327 -11.22 -12.08 19.83
C GLY A 327 -9.87 -12.53 19.30
N VAL A 328 -9.83 -13.24 18.17
CA VAL A 328 -8.57 -13.63 17.49
C VAL A 328 -7.82 -12.40 17.02
N ASP A 329 -8.51 -11.40 16.50
CA ASP A 329 -8.00 -10.09 16.13
C ASP A 329 -7.32 -9.37 17.32
N VAL A 330 -7.97 -9.36 18.48
CA VAL A 330 -7.42 -8.76 19.71
C VAL A 330 -6.16 -9.51 20.18
N ALA A 331 -6.18 -10.85 20.11
CA ALA A 331 -5.02 -11.67 20.49
C ALA A 331 -3.82 -11.40 19.57
N LEU A 332 -4.04 -11.33 18.26
CA LEU A 332 -3.00 -11.06 17.27
C LEU A 332 -2.46 -9.63 17.40
N CYS A 333 -3.34 -8.61 17.46
CA CYS A 333 -2.94 -7.21 17.69
C CYS A 333 -2.14 -7.06 18.98
N GLY A 334 -2.61 -7.67 20.07
CA GLY A 334 -1.94 -7.61 21.35
C GLY A 334 -0.54 -8.22 21.28
N THR A 335 -0.41 -9.40 20.66
CA THR A 335 0.87 -10.10 20.56
C THR A 335 1.89 -9.32 19.73
N ILE A 336 1.50 -8.80 18.56
CA ILE A 336 2.45 -8.07 17.71
C ILE A 336 2.84 -6.71 18.29
N LEU A 337 1.91 -6.02 18.96
CA LEU A 337 2.23 -4.77 19.65
C LEU A 337 3.17 -5.03 20.83
N GLU A 338 2.97 -6.11 21.59
CA GLU A 338 3.87 -6.52 22.67
C GLU A 338 5.26 -6.86 22.14
N ALA A 339 5.36 -7.59 21.00
CA ALA A 339 6.63 -7.87 20.33
C ALA A 339 7.36 -6.56 19.94
N GLY A 340 6.62 -5.58 19.41
CA GLY A 340 7.15 -4.24 19.09
C GLY A 340 7.67 -3.50 20.34
N LEU A 341 6.90 -3.50 21.42
CA LEU A 341 7.29 -2.87 22.69
C LEU A 341 8.54 -3.53 23.32
N ASN A 342 8.68 -4.84 23.19
CA ASN A 342 9.83 -5.60 23.73
C ASN A 342 11.06 -5.55 22.80
N SER A 343 10.91 -5.13 21.55
CA SER A 343 12.03 -4.97 20.61
C SER A 343 12.97 -3.85 21.07
N ARG A 344 14.27 -4.06 20.98
CA ARG A 344 15.26 -3.01 21.31
C ARG A 344 15.38 -1.91 20.27
N CYS A 345 14.95 -2.18 19.03
CA CYS A 345 15.15 -1.29 17.88
C CYS A 345 13.88 -0.56 17.47
N ILE A 346 12.70 -1.15 17.68
CA ILE A 346 11.42 -0.58 17.21
C ILE A 346 10.90 0.44 18.23
N GLU A 347 10.66 1.64 17.78
CA GLU A 347 10.12 2.76 18.56
C GLU A 347 8.71 3.15 18.12
N HIS A 348 8.36 2.85 16.87
CA HIS A 348 7.12 3.24 16.26
C HIS A 348 6.46 2.07 15.52
N CYS A 349 5.14 2.04 15.57
CA CYS A 349 4.31 1.07 14.86
C CYS A 349 3.28 1.80 14.00
N ASP A 350 3.16 1.39 12.74
CA ASP A 350 2.09 1.79 11.82
C ASP A 350 1.15 0.61 11.63
N CYS A 351 -0.15 0.85 11.84
CA CYS A 351 -1.23 -0.10 11.58
C CYS A 351 -2.06 0.44 10.41
N SER A 352 -1.82 -0.04 9.21
CA SER A 352 -2.47 0.43 8.00
C SER A 352 -2.56 -0.65 6.90
N TRP A 353 -3.62 -0.67 6.09
CA TRP A 353 -4.72 0.30 6.10
C TRP A 353 -5.94 -0.27 6.84
N VAL A 354 -6.69 0.62 7.46
CA VAL A 354 -8.02 0.33 7.98
C VAL A 354 -9.01 1.11 7.12
N GLY A 355 -9.85 0.41 6.35
CA GLY A 355 -10.88 1.04 5.53
C GLY A 355 -11.91 1.78 6.39
N GLU A 356 -12.49 2.84 5.86
CA GLU A 356 -13.50 3.67 6.53
C GLU A 356 -14.69 2.85 7.04
N GLU A 357 -15.10 1.84 6.28
CA GLU A 357 -16.20 0.94 6.66
C GLU A 357 -15.83 -0.02 7.80
N ASN A 358 -14.55 -0.26 8.03
CA ASN A 358 -14.08 -1.15 9.11
C ASN A 358 -14.05 -0.45 10.47
N ARG A 359 -15.21 0.06 10.89
CA ARG A 359 -15.38 0.77 12.18
C ARG A 359 -14.93 -0.06 13.38
N LYS A 360 -15.05 -1.39 13.29
CA LYS A 360 -14.63 -2.31 14.35
C LYS A 360 -13.12 -2.24 14.56
N MET A 361 -12.33 -2.35 13.50
CA MET A 361 -10.87 -2.26 13.58
C MET A 361 -10.41 -0.86 13.98
N ALA A 362 -11.05 0.20 13.47
CA ALA A 362 -10.78 1.58 13.90
C ALA A 362 -11.05 1.78 15.40
N SER A 363 -12.13 1.19 15.93
CA SER A 363 -12.43 1.19 17.37
C SER A 363 -11.39 0.41 18.18
N VAL A 364 -10.92 -0.74 17.69
CA VAL A 364 -9.83 -1.50 18.33
C VAL A 364 -8.56 -0.66 18.41
N ALA A 365 -8.17 -0.03 17.31
CA ALA A 365 -6.99 0.85 17.27
C ALA A 365 -7.11 1.99 18.30
N HIS A 366 -8.24 2.69 18.32
CA HIS A 366 -8.50 3.77 19.27
C HIS A 366 -8.48 3.29 20.73
N ASN A 367 -9.14 2.15 21.04
CA ASN A 367 -9.16 1.58 22.38
C ASN A 367 -7.77 1.13 22.88
N LEU A 368 -6.89 0.78 21.94
CA LEU A 368 -5.49 0.48 22.21
C LEU A 368 -4.62 1.75 22.35
N GLY A 369 -5.21 2.95 22.15
CA GLY A 369 -4.51 4.23 22.27
C GLY A 369 -3.65 4.59 21.06
N LEU A 370 -3.93 4.00 19.90
CA LEU A 370 -3.29 4.39 18.64
C LEU A 370 -3.92 5.68 18.12
N GLU A 371 -3.11 6.54 17.52
CA GLU A 371 -3.53 7.81 16.95
C GLU A 371 -3.70 7.71 15.43
N LEU A 372 -4.82 8.21 14.89
CA LEU A 372 -4.97 8.41 13.46
C LEU A 372 -3.96 9.47 13.01
N TYR A 373 -3.02 9.12 12.11
CA TYR A 373 -1.94 10.01 11.73
C TYR A 373 -1.79 10.23 10.22
N LYS A 374 -2.42 9.35 9.39
CA LYS A 374 -2.53 9.54 7.93
C LYS A 374 -3.88 9.11 7.44
N THR A 375 -4.34 9.78 6.40
CA THR A 375 -5.53 9.38 5.62
C THR A 375 -5.16 9.34 4.15
N HIS A 376 -5.42 8.20 3.51
CA HIS A 376 -5.40 8.07 2.07
C HIS A 376 -6.82 7.99 1.56
N ARG A 377 -7.07 8.43 0.33
CA ARG A 377 -8.40 8.51 -0.25
C ARG A 377 -8.42 7.95 -1.65
N LEU A 378 -9.37 7.08 -1.92
CA LEU A 378 -9.78 6.74 -3.28
C LEU A 378 -10.83 7.73 -3.77
N TYR A 379 -10.71 8.07 -5.03
CA TYR A 379 -11.64 8.92 -5.75
C TYR A 379 -12.30 8.17 -6.89
N GLU A 380 -13.50 8.60 -7.27
CA GLU A 380 -14.28 8.06 -8.38
C GLU A 380 -14.83 9.21 -9.22
N LYS A 381 -14.82 9.04 -10.55
CA LYS A 381 -15.57 9.90 -11.48
C LYS A 381 -16.49 9.02 -12.33
N ARG A 382 -17.80 9.14 -12.12
CA ARG A 382 -18.81 8.43 -12.91
C ARG A 382 -19.03 9.15 -14.24
N PHE A 383 -19.19 8.37 -15.28
CA PHE A 383 -19.56 8.90 -16.59
C PHE A 383 -21.08 9.00 -16.66
N LEU A 384 -21.58 10.16 -17.06
CA LEU A 384 -23.01 10.32 -17.30
C LEU A 384 -23.38 9.51 -18.54
N ASP A 385 -24.42 8.70 -18.45
CA ASP A 385 -24.99 8.02 -19.60
C ASP A 385 -25.37 9.06 -20.67
N SER A 386 -24.74 8.97 -21.84
CA SER A 386 -25.11 9.79 -23.01
C SER A 386 -26.42 9.32 -23.66
N SER A 387 -27.17 8.44 -22.97
CA SER A 387 -28.41 7.81 -23.45
C SER A 387 -29.51 7.93 -22.38
N ARG A 388 -30.00 9.16 -22.15
CA ARG A 388 -31.36 9.44 -21.70
C ARG A 388 -31.91 10.69 -22.39
#